data_c41a9870f1b1d4b417a397e9e66c32c8
#
_entry.id   c41a9870f1b1d4b417a397e9e66c32c8
#
_cell.length_a   1.000
_cell.length_b   1.000
_cell.length_c   1.000
_cell.angle_alpha   90.00
_cell.angle_beta   90.00
_cell.angle_gamma   90.00
#
_symmetry.space_group_name_H-M   'P 1'
#
loop_
_entity.id
_entity.type
_entity.pdbx_description
1 polymer ?
#
loop_
_entity_poly.entity_id
_entity_poly.type
_entity_poly.pdbx_seq_one_letter_code
_entity_poly.pdbx_strand_id
1 'polypeptide(L)'
;MNCFRYSCQEFVSGRVSNVPREERFLDKVTTSDGTVGKALELLDRVAEKKRPVRFTELLADSPHPKATLHRLLRTLLRQEMLSYDRDRQTYSLGLRLVTLAHAAWRQSSLAPIARPFVDALAVRLDETIHLAQLDNGQVLYLDKRNAADPVEMFSQAGKTGPGYCTGIGKAMLAFLPDDQRRMAIQQQGYFAHTRHTITNASALSDELAIIREQGMAFDREEHETGIICVAVPILSSKGRPIGGLSLTSSTQRAALADLHKFASILHLQAKEISRAAEHWQFPSP
;
A
#
# COMPACT_ATOMS: atom_id res chain seq x y z
N MET A 1 -49.60 -29.80 -27.27
CA MET A 1 -50.13 -29.75 -25.87
C MET A 1 -49.10 -28.97 -25.05
N ASN A 2 -49.55 -27.83 -24.53
CA ASN A 2 -49.01 -26.91 -23.48
C ASN A 2 -47.57 -26.41 -23.64
N CYS A 3 -47.35 -25.23 -24.13
CA CYS A 3 -47.59 -23.86 -23.60
C CYS A 3 -47.12 -23.69 -22.15
N PHE A 4 -46.01 -22.96 -22.00
CA PHE A 4 -45.96 -21.89 -21.02
C PHE A 4 -45.04 -20.76 -21.53
N ARG A 5 -45.68 -19.63 -21.86
CA ARG A 5 -45.10 -18.29 -22.00
C ARG A 5 -44.71 -17.78 -20.63
N TYR A 6 -43.52 -17.16 -20.50
CA TYR A 6 -43.33 -16.08 -19.54
C TYR A 6 -42.76 -14.86 -20.23
N SER A 7 -43.43 -13.81 -19.94
CA SER A 7 -43.44 -12.45 -20.42
C SER A 7 -42.12 -11.70 -20.15
N CYS A 8 -41.70 -10.93 -21.16
CA CYS A 8 -40.86 -9.74 -20.96
C CYS A 8 -41.66 -8.65 -20.25
N GLN A 9 -41.16 -8.18 -19.09
CA GLN A 9 -41.31 -6.80 -18.60
C GLN A 9 -40.59 -6.71 -17.26
N GLU A 10 -39.54 -5.94 -17.24
CA GLU A 10 -39.17 -4.90 -16.27
C GLU A 10 -37.64 -4.69 -16.27
N PHE A 11 -37.21 -3.90 -17.22
CA PHE A 11 -35.90 -3.25 -17.17
C PHE A 11 -36.17 -1.75 -17.03
N VAL A 12 -36.25 -1.24 -15.82
CA VAL A 12 -35.87 0.15 -15.45
C VAL A 12 -35.78 0.25 -13.93
N SER A 13 -34.62 0.31 -13.37
CA SER A 13 -34.21 1.31 -12.37
C SER A 13 -32.78 0.99 -11.91
N GLY A 14 -31.85 1.79 -12.41
CA GLY A 14 -30.48 1.78 -11.96
C GLY A 14 -30.39 2.17 -10.48
N ARG A 15 -29.87 1.25 -9.68
CA ARG A 15 -29.16 1.59 -8.45
C ARG A 15 -27.74 1.11 -8.67
N VAL A 16 -26.84 2.07 -8.85
CA VAL A 16 -25.42 1.87 -8.67
C VAL A 16 -25.24 1.43 -7.22
N SER A 17 -25.14 0.13 -7.01
CA SER A 17 -24.90 -0.45 -5.72
C SER A 17 -23.45 -0.17 -5.33
N ASN A 18 -23.27 0.53 -4.23
CA ASN A 18 -22.11 0.67 -3.38
C ASN A 18 -21.01 -0.37 -3.62
N VAL A 19 -19.85 0.11 -4.06
CA VAL A 19 -18.57 -0.58 -3.91
C VAL A 19 -18.38 -0.82 -2.41
N PRO A 20 -18.12 -2.05 -1.95
CA PRO A 20 -17.89 -2.31 -0.53
C PRO A 20 -16.66 -1.52 -0.06
N ARG A 21 -16.80 -0.80 1.04
CA ARG A 21 -15.70 -0.20 1.79
C ARG A 21 -14.63 -1.27 2.02
N GLU A 22 -13.40 -0.98 1.65
CA GLU A 22 -12.23 -1.74 2.08
C GLU A 22 -12.24 -1.79 3.62
N GLU A 23 -12.69 -2.93 4.17
CA GLU A 23 -12.54 -3.18 5.59
C GLU A 23 -11.04 -3.40 5.85
N ARG A 24 -10.45 -2.52 6.64
CA ARG A 24 -9.10 -2.73 7.18
C ARG A 24 -9.11 -4.04 7.94
N PHE A 25 -8.35 -5.02 7.47
CA PHE A 25 -7.95 -6.17 8.26
C PHE A 25 -6.88 -5.76 9.27
N LEU A 26 -7.30 -5.03 10.28
CA LEU A 26 -6.72 -5.16 11.60
C LEU A 26 -7.65 -6.12 12.33
N ASP A 27 -7.15 -7.30 12.67
CA ASP A 27 -7.79 -8.14 13.66
C ASP A 27 -8.24 -7.24 14.79
N LYS A 28 -9.54 -7.14 15.00
CA LYS A 28 -10.11 -6.62 16.23
C LYS A 28 -9.75 -7.61 17.32
N VAL A 29 -8.51 -7.55 17.78
CA VAL A 29 -8.25 -7.88 19.16
C VAL A 29 -9.11 -6.88 19.94
N THR A 30 -10.20 -7.35 20.52
CA THR A 30 -11.11 -6.59 21.36
C THR A 30 -10.44 -6.30 22.71
N THR A 31 -9.26 -5.70 22.67
CA THR A 31 -8.67 -4.95 23.76
C THR A 31 -9.10 -3.52 23.55
N SER A 32 -9.88 -3.00 24.48
CA SER A 32 -10.23 -1.58 24.52
C SER A 32 -8.93 -0.77 24.46
N ASP A 33 -8.57 -0.23 23.30
CA ASP A 33 -7.33 0.54 23.04
C ASP A 33 -7.27 1.85 23.84
N GLY A 34 -8.10 1.98 24.85
CA GLY A 34 -8.16 3.12 25.75
C GLY A 34 -8.39 4.44 25.00
N THR A 35 -7.97 5.54 25.62
CA THR A 35 -8.14 6.88 25.05
C THR A 35 -7.18 7.13 23.88
N VAL A 36 -6.02 6.52 23.89
CA VAL A 36 -5.01 6.71 22.84
C VAL A 36 -5.47 6.08 21.52
N GLY A 37 -5.93 4.83 21.55
CA GLY A 37 -6.44 4.15 20.34
C GLY A 37 -7.62 4.91 19.72
N LYS A 38 -8.57 5.37 20.55
CA LYS A 38 -9.69 6.20 20.08
C LYS A 38 -9.24 7.51 19.43
N ALA A 39 -8.16 8.11 19.92
CA ALA A 39 -7.61 9.34 19.36
C ALA A 39 -6.93 9.07 18.00
N LEU A 40 -6.19 7.97 17.87
CA LEU A 40 -5.59 7.54 16.60
C LEU A 40 -6.67 7.19 15.57
N GLU A 41 -7.69 6.43 15.96
CA GLU A 41 -8.84 6.14 15.09
C GLU A 41 -9.52 7.42 14.56
N LEU A 42 -9.63 8.44 15.39
CA LEU A 42 -10.19 9.73 14.95
C LEU A 42 -9.30 10.44 13.94
N LEU A 43 -7.96 10.40 14.12
CA LEU A 43 -7.01 10.92 13.13
C LEU A 43 -7.14 10.20 11.79
N ASP A 44 -7.25 8.87 11.81
CA ASP A 44 -7.45 8.05 10.62
C ASP A 44 -8.72 8.46 9.85
N ARG A 45 -9.83 8.66 10.58
CA ARG A 45 -11.11 9.10 9.99
C ARG A 45 -11.00 10.47 9.32
N VAL A 46 -10.25 11.41 9.93
CA VAL A 46 -10.00 12.72 9.32
C VAL A 46 -9.13 12.57 8.05
N ALA A 47 -8.12 11.70 8.09
CA ALA A 47 -7.25 11.43 6.95
C ALA A 47 -8.01 10.81 5.76
N GLU A 48 -8.93 9.87 6.03
CA GLU A 48 -9.75 9.18 5.01
C GLU A 48 -10.63 10.13 4.19
N LYS A 49 -11.07 11.23 4.79
CA LYS A 49 -11.91 12.21 4.07
C LYS A 49 -11.17 12.98 2.99
N LYS A 50 -9.85 13.04 3.02
CA LYS A 50 -8.98 13.75 2.05
C LYS A 50 -9.33 15.23 1.86
N ARG A 51 -10.08 15.82 2.78
CA ARG A 51 -10.52 17.22 2.82
C ARG A 51 -10.79 17.65 4.24
N PRO A 52 -10.84 18.96 4.54
CA PRO A 52 -11.33 19.45 5.82
C PRO A 52 -12.76 18.95 6.12
N VAL A 53 -13.03 18.56 7.37
CA VAL A 53 -14.30 17.94 7.78
C VAL A 53 -14.95 18.69 8.94
N ARG A 54 -16.29 18.73 8.96
CA ARG A 54 -17.05 19.35 10.04
C ARG A 54 -17.26 18.37 11.20
N PHE A 55 -17.49 18.91 12.39
CA PHE A 55 -17.82 18.11 13.57
C PHE A 55 -19.01 17.16 13.36
N THR A 56 -20.04 17.62 12.67
CA THR A 56 -21.25 16.83 12.38
C THR A 56 -20.96 15.60 11.54
N GLU A 57 -20.05 15.71 10.58
CA GLU A 57 -19.62 14.60 9.73
C GLU A 57 -18.83 13.55 10.56
N LEU A 58 -17.90 14.02 11.39
CA LEU A 58 -17.14 13.14 12.29
C LEU A 58 -18.03 12.44 13.31
N LEU A 59 -19.09 13.14 13.79
CA LEU A 59 -20.04 12.56 14.74
C LEU A 59 -20.92 11.49 14.09
N ALA A 60 -21.36 11.72 12.85
CA ALA A 60 -22.19 10.76 12.12
C ALA A 60 -21.46 9.44 11.87
N ASP A 61 -20.15 9.50 11.62
CA ASP A 61 -19.31 8.32 11.34
C ASP A 61 -18.68 7.73 12.62
N SER A 62 -18.85 8.35 13.78
CA SER A 62 -18.18 7.96 15.02
C SER A 62 -18.94 6.90 15.80
N PRO A 63 -18.29 5.82 16.29
CA PRO A 63 -18.90 4.90 17.23
C PRO A 63 -18.97 5.46 18.65
N HIS A 64 -18.36 6.65 18.91
CA HIS A 64 -18.23 7.23 20.22
C HIS A 64 -19.30 8.29 20.50
N PRO A 65 -19.76 8.42 21.76
CA PRO A 65 -20.67 9.50 22.17
C PRO A 65 -20.09 10.88 21.89
N LYS A 66 -20.98 11.86 21.60
CA LYS A 66 -20.64 13.26 21.28
C LYS A 66 -19.64 13.87 22.28
N ALA A 67 -19.84 13.64 23.59
CA ALA A 67 -18.95 14.16 24.64
C ALA A 67 -17.51 13.59 24.53
N THR A 68 -17.38 12.31 24.22
CA THR A 68 -16.08 11.64 24.02
C THR A 68 -15.38 12.23 22.78
N LEU A 69 -16.10 12.37 21.67
CA LEU A 69 -15.56 12.94 20.44
C LEU A 69 -15.07 14.38 20.66
N HIS A 70 -15.85 15.22 21.34
CA HIS A 70 -15.40 16.57 21.70
C HIS A 70 -14.11 16.59 22.54
N ARG A 71 -14.01 15.70 23.54
CA ARG A 71 -12.81 15.59 24.37
C ARG A 71 -11.59 15.16 23.58
N LEU A 72 -11.73 14.20 22.68
CA LEU A 72 -10.66 13.73 21.79
C LEU A 72 -10.19 14.83 20.84
N LEU A 73 -11.13 15.51 20.15
CA LEU A 73 -10.82 16.62 19.26
C LEU A 73 -10.06 17.73 19.98
N ARG A 74 -10.52 18.16 21.17
CA ARG A 74 -9.82 19.18 21.97
C ARG A 74 -8.41 18.76 22.33
N THR A 75 -8.20 17.48 22.67
CA THR A 75 -6.86 16.95 22.99
C THR A 75 -5.96 16.96 21.76
N LEU A 76 -6.46 16.48 20.60
CA LEU A 76 -5.71 16.44 19.35
C LEU A 76 -5.37 17.85 18.83
N LEU A 77 -6.28 18.83 18.96
CA LEU A 77 -6.00 20.23 18.65
C LEU A 77 -4.91 20.80 19.55
N ARG A 78 -5.00 20.58 20.88
CA ARG A 78 -3.98 21.07 21.82
C ARG A 78 -2.61 20.45 21.58
N GLN A 79 -2.57 19.20 21.06
CA GLN A 79 -1.36 18.49 20.68
C GLN A 79 -0.92 18.79 19.24
N GLU A 80 -1.58 19.71 18.53
CA GLU A 80 -1.29 20.07 17.14
C GLU A 80 -1.36 18.90 16.15
N MET A 81 -1.99 17.78 16.55
CA MET A 81 -2.25 16.63 15.70
C MET A 81 -3.41 16.89 14.73
N LEU A 82 -4.31 17.81 15.09
CA LEU A 82 -5.34 18.40 14.24
C LEU A 82 -5.20 19.92 14.24
N SER A 83 -5.69 20.56 13.19
CA SER A 83 -5.91 22.00 13.06
C SER A 83 -7.42 22.27 12.93
N TYR A 84 -7.86 23.47 13.33
CA TYR A 84 -9.25 23.90 13.24
C TYR A 84 -9.35 25.26 12.56
N ASP A 85 -10.08 25.30 11.45
CA ASP A 85 -10.45 26.53 10.74
C ASP A 85 -11.74 27.07 11.37
N ARG A 86 -11.66 28.25 11.99
CA ARG A 86 -12.79 28.91 12.68
C ARG A 86 -13.82 29.45 11.71
N ASP A 87 -13.40 29.91 10.55
CA ASP A 87 -14.32 30.53 9.57
C ASP A 87 -15.16 29.47 8.88
N ARG A 88 -14.53 28.32 8.55
CA ARG A 88 -15.20 27.19 7.88
C ARG A 88 -15.77 26.18 8.86
N GLN A 89 -15.42 26.27 10.16
CA GLN A 89 -15.76 25.32 11.20
C GLN A 89 -15.35 23.87 10.85
N THR A 90 -14.13 23.70 10.31
CA THR A 90 -13.62 22.40 9.85
C THR A 90 -12.33 22.00 10.54
N TYR A 91 -12.14 20.69 10.68
CA TYR A 91 -10.93 20.05 11.18
C TYR A 91 -10.12 19.50 10.01
N SER A 92 -8.80 19.61 10.12
CA SER A 92 -7.82 19.03 9.21
C SER A 92 -6.68 18.39 9.99
N LEU A 93 -5.88 17.57 9.34
CA LEU A 93 -4.65 17.04 9.94
C LEU A 93 -3.69 18.17 10.29
N GLY A 94 -3.07 18.11 11.47
CA GLY A 94 -2.14 19.12 11.96
C GLY A 94 -0.71 18.90 11.45
N LEU A 95 0.08 19.99 11.41
CA LEU A 95 1.47 19.95 10.91
C LEU A 95 2.42 19.10 11.78
N ARG A 96 2.10 18.88 13.05
CA ARG A 96 2.88 17.98 13.90
C ARG A 96 2.98 16.56 13.34
N LEU A 97 1.94 16.09 12.66
CA LEU A 97 1.96 14.78 11.97
C LEU A 97 3.07 14.73 10.89
N VAL A 98 3.24 15.81 10.14
CA VAL A 98 4.32 15.91 9.14
C VAL A 98 5.69 15.85 9.82
N THR A 99 5.87 16.54 10.93
CA THR A 99 7.12 16.51 11.70
C THR A 99 7.46 15.13 12.21
N LEU A 100 6.46 14.43 12.80
CA LEU A 100 6.63 13.05 13.30
C LEU A 100 6.90 12.06 12.15
N ALA A 101 6.14 12.17 11.07
CA ALA A 101 6.34 11.35 9.87
C ALA A 101 7.75 11.54 9.30
N HIS A 102 8.23 12.78 9.21
CA HIS A 102 9.57 13.06 8.72
C HIS A 102 10.68 12.52 9.63
N ALA A 103 10.49 12.59 10.96
CA ALA A 103 11.42 12.00 11.92
C ALA A 103 11.46 10.47 11.80
N ALA A 104 10.30 9.82 11.73
CA ALA A 104 10.18 8.38 11.53
C ALA A 104 10.81 7.94 10.19
N TRP A 105 10.54 8.69 9.12
CA TRP A 105 11.10 8.46 7.79
C TRP A 105 12.64 8.44 7.81
N ARG A 106 13.26 9.43 8.47
CA ARG A 106 14.73 9.51 8.57
C ARG A 106 15.35 8.38 9.38
N GLN A 107 14.62 7.86 10.36
CA GLN A 107 15.12 6.82 11.28
C GLN A 107 14.84 5.41 10.79
N SER A 108 13.74 5.20 10.08
CA SER A 108 13.20 3.86 9.80
C SER A 108 13.10 3.53 8.30
N SER A 109 13.31 4.52 7.42
CA SER A 109 13.08 4.33 5.98
C SER A 109 14.36 4.13 5.19
N LEU A 110 14.33 3.19 4.23
CA LEU A 110 15.36 3.00 3.22
C LEU A 110 15.43 4.18 2.21
N ALA A 111 14.36 4.99 2.13
CA ALA A 111 14.20 6.00 1.09
C ALA A 111 15.32 7.04 1.02
N PRO A 112 15.85 7.61 2.14
CA PRO A 112 16.94 8.58 2.06
C PRO A 112 18.19 8.02 1.38
N ILE A 113 18.48 6.74 1.61
CA ILE A 113 19.64 6.03 1.04
C ILE A 113 19.38 5.68 -0.43
N ALA A 114 18.19 5.17 -0.74
CA ALA A 114 17.83 4.69 -2.07
C ALA A 114 17.50 5.80 -3.07
N ARG A 115 17.15 7.01 -2.61
CA ARG A 115 16.70 8.13 -3.45
C ARG A 115 17.60 8.42 -4.66
N PRO A 116 18.93 8.58 -4.54
CA PRO A 116 19.78 8.87 -5.70
C PRO A 116 19.72 7.80 -6.78
N PHE A 117 19.56 6.53 -6.37
CA PHE A 117 19.46 5.38 -7.29
C PHE A 117 18.11 5.33 -7.98
N VAL A 118 17.03 5.61 -7.24
CA VAL A 118 15.66 5.66 -7.78
C VAL A 118 15.51 6.81 -8.76
N ASP A 119 16.05 7.99 -8.45
CA ASP A 119 16.07 9.15 -9.34
C ASP A 119 16.81 8.84 -10.65
N ALA A 120 17.98 8.21 -10.57
CA ALA A 120 18.76 7.82 -11.74
C ALA A 120 18.05 6.79 -12.62
N LEU A 121 17.36 5.81 -12.01
CA LEU A 121 16.54 4.84 -12.74
C LEU A 121 15.38 5.50 -13.48
N ALA A 122 14.63 6.37 -12.80
CA ALA A 122 13.47 7.05 -13.38
C ALA A 122 13.86 7.88 -14.62
N VAL A 123 14.93 8.66 -14.52
CA VAL A 123 15.47 9.43 -15.64
C VAL A 123 15.91 8.55 -16.80
N ARG A 124 16.54 7.41 -16.51
CA ARG A 124 17.11 6.52 -17.54
C ARG A 124 16.05 5.71 -18.27
N LEU A 125 15.00 5.26 -17.55
CA LEU A 125 14.06 4.27 -18.08
C LEU A 125 12.74 4.89 -18.56
N ASP A 126 12.44 6.13 -18.14
CA ASP A 126 11.17 6.83 -18.42
C ASP A 126 9.93 5.99 -18.09
N GLU A 127 10.02 5.23 -16.99
CA GLU A 127 8.94 4.41 -16.44
C GLU A 127 8.73 4.72 -14.97
N THR A 128 7.59 4.35 -14.44
CA THR A 128 7.31 4.56 -13.02
C THR A 128 8.12 3.61 -12.15
N ILE A 129 8.96 4.17 -11.28
CA ILE A 129 9.79 3.42 -10.32
C ILE A 129 9.20 3.53 -8.92
N HIS A 130 9.06 2.39 -8.23
CA HIS A 130 8.67 2.37 -6.82
C HIS A 130 9.78 1.81 -5.96
N LEU A 131 9.90 2.38 -4.77
CA LEU A 131 10.65 1.85 -3.64
C LEU A 131 9.66 1.53 -2.53
N ALA A 132 9.75 0.34 -1.95
CA ALA A 132 8.87 -0.06 -0.86
C ALA A 132 9.61 -0.91 0.20
N GLN A 133 8.99 -1.02 1.38
CA GLN A 133 9.36 -1.97 2.43
C GLN A 133 8.13 -2.80 2.82
N LEU A 134 8.37 -3.95 3.47
CA LEU A 134 7.28 -4.70 4.09
C LEU A 134 6.99 -4.13 5.48
N ASP A 135 5.71 -3.96 5.76
CA ASP A 135 5.17 -3.69 7.08
C ASP A 135 4.07 -4.73 7.37
N ASN A 136 4.34 -5.64 8.29
CA ASN A 136 3.41 -6.73 8.66
C ASN A 136 2.87 -7.52 7.44
N GLY A 137 3.73 -7.83 6.47
CA GLY A 137 3.36 -8.55 5.25
C GLY A 137 2.63 -7.72 4.19
N GLN A 138 2.39 -6.44 4.45
CA GLN A 138 1.85 -5.46 3.50
C GLN A 138 2.99 -4.63 2.88
N VAL A 139 2.74 -4.03 1.74
CA VAL A 139 3.67 -3.14 1.06
C VAL A 139 3.49 -1.72 1.56
N LEU A 140 4.50 -1.15 2.19
CA LEU A 140 4.56 0.30 2.45
C LEU A 140 5.38 0.96 1.34
N TYR A 141 4.73 1.75 0.49
CA TYR A 141 5.42 2.51 -0.55
C TYR A 141 6.19 3.68 0.05
N LEU A 142 7.51 3.65 -0.04
CA LEU A 142 8.39 4.67 0.53
C LEU A 142 8.62 5.82 -0.44
N ASP A 143 8.80 5.52 -1.71
CA ASP A 143 9.06 6.51 -2.73
C ASP A 143 8.47 6.07 -4.08
N LYS A 144 8.09 7.06 -4.91
CA LYS A 144 7.57 6.85 -6.25
C LYS A 144 8.14 7.93 -7.16
N ARG A 145 8.69 7.53 -8.29
CA ARG A 145 9.05 8.41 -9.40
C ARG A 145 8.21 8.06 -10.59
N ASN A 146 7.46 9.04 -11.08
CA ASN A 146 6.61 8.85 -12.23
C ASN A 146 7.44 8.93 -13.53
N ALA A 147 7.00 8.21 -14.57
CA ALA A 147 7.38 8.46 -15.95
C ALA A 147 7.01 9.90 -16.36
N ALA A 148 7.54 10.38 -17.49
CA ALA A 148 7.18 11.69 -18.04
C ALA A 148 5.68 11.76 -18.37
N ASP A 149 5.08 10.66 -18.85
CA ASP A 149 3.64 10.47 -19.03
C ASP A 149 3.15 9.46 -17.97
N PRO A 150 2.71 9.91 -16.78
CA PRO A 150 2.40 9.01 -15.68
C PRO A 150 1.05 8.33 -15.87
N VAL A 151 1.02 7.02 -15.60
CA VAL A 151 -0.24 6.28 -15.50
C VAL A 151 -0.82 6.48 -14.10
N GLU A 152 -2.12 6.80 -14.02
CA GLU A 152 -2.82 6.84 -12.75
C GLU A 152 -2.91 5.44 -12.15
N MET A 153 -2.51 5.28 -10.90
CA MET A 153 -2.51 4.00 -10.20
C MET A 153 -2.64 4.21 -8.68
N PHE A 154 -3.02 3.15 -7.99
CA PHE A 154 -3.23 3.15 -6.53
C PHE A 154 -2.00 3.61 -5.74
N SER A 155 -0.79 3.19 -6.13
CA SER A 155 0.44 3.40 -5.38
C SER A 155 0.83 4.87 -5.25
N GLN A 156 1.11 5.30 -4.01
CA GLN A 156 1.65 6.62 -3.68
C GLN A 156 2.58 6.48 -2.47
N ALA A 157 3.59 7.34 -2.33
CA ALA A 157 4.44 7.36 -1.15
C ALA A 157 3.61 7.54 0.14
N GLY A 158 3.89 6.73 1.15
CA GLY A 158 3.15 6.68 2.41
C GLY A 158 1.88 5.81 2.39
N LYS A 159 1.46 5.28 1.23
CA LYS A 159 0.35 4.33 1.17
C LYS A 159 0.80 2.90 1.46
N THR A 160 -0.11 2.13 2.03
CA THR A 160 0.03 0.68 2.20
C THR A 160 -0.78 -0.05 1.12
N GLY A 161 -0.21 -1.09 0.54
CA GLY A 161 -0.86 -1.94 -0.45
C GLY A 161 -0.70 -3.43 -0.12
N PRO A 162 -1.46 -4.32 -0.80
CA PRO A 162 -1.40 -5.74 -0.54
C PRO A 162 -0.07 -6.36 -0.99
N GLY A 163 0.48 -7.29 -0.16
CA GLY A 163 1.70 -7.99 -0.50
C GLY A 163 1.51 -9.09 -1.53
N TYR A 164 0.36 -9.76 -1.53
CA TYR A 164 0.10 -10.98 -2.30
C TYR A 164 -0.18 -10.77 -3.79
N CYS A 165 -0.63 -9.60 -4.21
CA CYS A 165 -1.03 -9.31 -5.58
C CYS A 165 -0.33 -8.08 -6.19
N THR A 166 0.80 -7.67 -5.63
CA THR A 166 1.68 -6.65 -6.20
C THR A 166 3.04 -7.25 -6.50
N GLY A 167 3.66 -6.91 -7.62
CA GLY A 167 4.98 -7.46 -7.97
C GLY A 167 6.03 -7.16 -6.90
N ILE A 168 6.06 -5.91 -6.40
CA ILE A 168 7.02 -5.50 -5.36
C ILE A 168 6.77 -6.20 -4.02
N GLY A 169 5.51 -6.46 -3.67
CA GLY A 169 5.13 -7.21 -2.47
C GLY A 169 5.58 -8.67 -2.57
N LYS A 170 5.24 -9.35 -3.66
CA LYS A 170 5.65 -10.74 -3.91
C LYS A 170 7.16 -10.88 -3.96
N ALA A 171 7.89 -9.92 -4.57
CA ALA A 171 9.34 -9.92 -4.59
C ALA A 171 9.95 -9.90 -3.18
N MET A 172 9.40 -9.10 -2.28
CA MET A 172 9.88 -9.05 -0.89
C MET A 172 9.44 -10.27 -0.07
N LEU A 173 8.18 -10.69 -0.20
CA LEU A 173 7.63 -11.85 0.53
C LEU A 173 8.41 -13.14 0.24
N ALA A 174 8.84 -13.34 -1.01
CA ALA A 174 9.59 -14.52 -1.44
C ALA A 174 10.90 -14.73 -0.67
N PHE A 175 11.53 -13.65 -0.20
CA PHE A 175 12.83 -13.68 0.48
C PHE A 175 12.74 -13.54 2.00
N LEU A 176 11.55 -13.48 2.57
CA LEU A 176 11.37 -13.57 4.03
C LEU A 176 11.90 -14.90 4.57
N PRO A 177 12.43 -14.94 5.80
CA PRO A 177 12.67 -16.19 6.52
C PRO A 177 11.41 -17.08 6.51
N ASP A 178 11.59 -18.40 6.53
CA ASP A 178 10.50 -19.35 6.29
C ASP A 178 9.33 -19.23 7.27
N ASP A 179 9.61 -18.95 8.54
CA ASP A 179 8.62 -18.71 9.58
C ASP A 179 7.82 -17.41 9.31
N GLN A 180 8.52 -16.32 9.05
CA GLN A 180 7.90 -15.03 8.73
C GLN A 180 7.11 -15.08 7.42
N ARG A 181 7.63 -15.78 6.40
CA ARG A 181 6.93 -15.96 5.12
C ARG A 181 5.64 -16.74 5.30
N ARG A 182 5.65 -17.84 6.07
CA ARG A 182 4.41 -18.59 6.38
C ARG A 182 3.38 -17.72 7.10
N MET A 183 3.80 -16.94 8.09
CA MET A 183 2.92 -16.01 8.79
C MET A 183 2.36 -14.95 7.84
N ALA A 184 3.21 -14.33 7.04
CA ALA A 184 2.79 -13.31 6.08
C ALA A 184 1.78 -13.86 5.06
N ILE A 185 1.97 -15.07 4.55
CA ILE A 185 1.02 -15.76 3.63
C ILE A 185 -0.33 -15.96 4.33
N GLN A 186 -0.36 -16.40 5.58
CA GLN A 186 -1.60 -16.63 6.32
C GLN A 186 -2.37 -15.35 6.64
N GLN A 187 -1.69 -14.23 6.76
CA GLN A 187 -2.26 -12.93 7.10
C GLN A 187 -2.75 -12.13 5.88
N GLN A 188 -2.56 -12.61 4.64
CA GLN A 188 -3.07 -11.91 3.46
C GLN A 188 -4.60 -12.02 3.37
N GLY A 189 -5.23 -10.93 2.91
CA GLY A 189 -6.68 -10.85 2.77
C GLY A 189 -7.26 -11.60 1.56
N TYR A 190 -6.45 -11.88 0.54
CA TYR A 190 -6.82 -12.59 -0.70
C TYR A 190 -8.07 -12.07 -1.41
N PHE A 191 -8.33 -10.75 -1.35
CA PHE A 191 -9.41 -10.15 -2.12
C PHE A 191 -9.11 -10.23 -3.62
N ALA A 192 -10.12 -10.59 -4.40
CA ALA A 192 -10.04 -10.59 -5.84
C ALA A 192 -10.20 -9.15 -6.37
N HIS A 193 -9.10 -8.45 -6.62
CA HIS A 193 -9.10 -7.10 -7.21
C HIS A 193 -9.38 -7.15 -8.72
N THR A 194 -8.84 -8.19 -9.38
CA THR A 194 -9.04 -8.46 -10.81
C THR A 194 -9.27 -9.96 -11.03
N ARG A 195 -9.52 -10.35 -12.26
CA ARG A 195 -9.57 -11.77 -12.64
C ARG A 195 -8.23 -12.51 -12.52
N HIS A 196 -7.13 -11.76 -12.42
CA HIS A 196 -5.77 -12.31 -12.34
C HIS A 196 -5.22 -12.36 -10.91
N THR A 197 -5.94 -11.83 -9.95
CA THR A 197 -5.51 -11.78 -8.55
C THR A 197 -5.30 -13.19 -7.99
N ILE A 198 -4.19 -13.41 -7.30
CA ILE A 198 -3.95 -14.61 -6.49
C ILE A 198 -4.91 -14.58 -5.29
N THR A 199 -5.78 -15.58 -5.16
CA THR A 199 -6.89 -15.56 -4.19
C THR A 199 -6.78 -16.60 -3.08
N ASN A 200 -5.62 -17.26 -2.93
CA ASN A 200 -5.42 -18.23 -1.85
C ASN A 200 -3.93 -18.42 -1.51
N ALA A 201 -3.70 -18.94 -0.30
CA ALA A 201 -2.37 -19.14 0.27
C ALA A 201 -1.51 -20.14 -0.50
N SER A 202 -2.11 -21.21 -1.05
CA SER A 202 -1.36 -22.21 -1.83
C SER A 202 -0.79 -21.60 -3.11
N ALA A 203 -1.62 -20.94 -3.90
CA ALA A 203 -1.19 -20.30 -5.13
C ALA A 203 -0.14 -19.21 -4.88
N LEU A 204 -0.28 -18.44 -3.78
CA LEU A 204 0.76 -17.48 -3.39
C LEU A 204 2.07 -18.21 -3.03
N SER A 205 2.01 -19.29 -2.27
CA SER A 205 3.21 -20.06 -1.89
C SER A 205 3.96 -20.58 -3.11
N ASP A 206 3.24 -21.10 -4.11
CA ASP A 206 3.81 -21.61 -5.36
C ASP A 206 4.45 -20.47 -6.18
N GLU A 207 3.77 -19.33 -6.31
CA GLU A 207 4.32 -18.15 -7.00
C GLU A 207 5.58 -17.62 -6.29
N LEU A 208 5.58 -17.56 -4.94
CA LEU A 208 6.76 -17.11 -4.17
C LEU A 208 7.96 -18.05 -4.31
N ALA A 209 7.74 -19.36 -4.48
CA ALA A 209 8.81 -20.31 -4.75
C ALA A 209 9.47 -20.02 -6.10
N ILE A 210 8.69 -19.79 -7.15
CA ILE A 210 9.18 -19.42 -8.48
C ILE A 210 9.95 -18.09 -8.42
N ILE A 211 9.41 -17.09 -7.73
CA ILE A 211 10.08 -15.79 -7.56
C ILE A 211 11.42 -15.93 -6.86
N ARG A 212 11.50 -16.81 -5.85
CA ARG A 212 12.75 -17.05 -5.12
C ARG A 212 13.85 -17.66 -6.02
N GLU A 213 13.48 -18.54 -6.94
CA GLU A 213 14.42 -19.10 -7.92
C GLU A 213 14.87 -18.09 -8.96
N GLN A 214 13.92 -17.29 -9.47
CA GLN A 214 14.17 -16.31 -10.53
C GLN A 214 14.78 -15.00 -10.03
N GLY A 215 14.63 -14.70 -8.74
CA GLY A 215 15.06 -13.44 -8.13
C GLY A 215 14.20 -12.23 -8.46
N MET A 216 13.13 -12.39 -9.23
CA MET A 216 12.24 -11.30 -9.66
C MET A 216 10.78 -11.73 -9.63
N ALA A 217 9.89 -10.75 -9.50
CA ALA A 217 8.45 -10.93 -9.52
C ALA A 217 7.81 -10.06 -10.58
N PHE A 218 6.65 -10.49 -11.05
CA PHE A 218 5.80 -9.69 -11.94
C PHE A 218 4.46 -9.41 -11.26
N ASP A 219 3.88 -8.25 -11.55
CA ASP A 219 2.45 -8.01 -11.43
C ASP A 219 1.85 -8.16 -12.82
N ARG A 220 0.89 -9.08 -12.94
CA ARG A 220 0.23 -9.43 -14.20
C ARG A 220 -1.22 -8.93 -14.18
N GLU A 221 -1.40 -7.64 -13.92
CA GLU A 221 -2.72 -7.04 -13.68
C GLU A 221 -3.43 -7.66 -12.45
N GLU A 222 -2.68 -8.05 -11.44
CA GLU A 222 -3.22 -8.75 -10.27
C GLU A 222 -3.90 -7.79 -9.28
N HIS A 223 -3.37 -6.58 -9.11
CA HIS A 223 -3.94 -5.56 -8.23
C HIS A 223 -4.82 -4.56 -8.99
N GLU A 224 -4.40 -4.11 -10.15
CA GLU A 224 -5.14 -3.15 -10.98
C GLU A 224 -5.15 -3.60 -12.43
N THR A 225 -6.34 -3.61 -13.06
CA THR A 225 -6.47 -3.91 -14.50
C THR A 225 -5.70 -2.88 -15.33
N GLY A 226 -4.94 -3.34 -16.32
CA GLY A 226 -4.13 -2.48 -17.18
C GLY A 226 -2.77 -2.10 -16.59
N ILE A 227 -2.45 -2.46 -15.35
CA ILE A 227 -1.17 -2.19 -14.70
C ILE A 227 -0.32 -3.46 -14.65
N ILE A 228 0.92 -3.36 -15.13
CA ILE A 228 1.90 -4.44 -15.11
C ILE A 228 3.21 -3.95 -14.51
N CYS A 229 3.92 -4.80 -13.79
CA CYS A 229 5.24 -4.43 -13.30
C CYS A 229 6.22 -5.60 -13.26
N VAL A 230 7.52 -5.27 -13.23
CA VAL A 230 8.61 -6.14 -12.83
C VAL A 230 9.23 -5.59 -11.55
N ALA A 231 9.53 -6.47 -10.60
CA ALA A 231 10.05 -6.09 -9.30
C ALA A 231 11.16 -7.04 -8.83
N VAL A 232 12.09 -6.48 -8.06
CA VAL A 232 13.19 -7.24 -7.45
C VAL A 232 13.29 -6.91 -5.96
N PRO A 233 13.70 -7.84 -5.09
CA PRO A 233 13.97 -7.55 -3.70
C PRO A 233 15.28 -6.77 -3.55
N ILE A 234 15.35 -5.88 -2.59
CA ILE A 234 16.59 -5.31 -2.06
C ILE A 234 16.95 -6.13 -0.83
N LEU A 235 18.05 -6.91 -0.93
CA LEU A 235 18.44 -7.85 0.11
C LEU A 235 19.62 -7.31 0.92
N SER A 236 19.59 -7.48 2.24
CA SER A 236 20.76 -7.28 3.09
C SER A 236 21.87 -8.28 2.80
N SER A 237 23.08 -8.07 3.34
CA SER A 237 24.19 -9.02 3.27
C SER A 237 23.85 -10.42 3.83
N LYS A 238 22.83 -10.53 4.68
CA LYS A 238 22.31 -11.80 5.22
C LYS A 238 21.20 -12.42 4.36
N GLY A 239 20.91 -11.89 3.17
CA GLY A 239 19.88 -12.38 2.27
C GLY A 239 18.44 -12.08 2.72
N ARG A 240 18.22 -11.20 3.72
CA ARG A 240 16.89 -10.77 4.18
C ARG A 240 16.41 -9.57 3.39
N PRO A 241 15.13 -9.48 3.01
CA PRO A 241 14.60 -8.33 2.30
C PRO A 241 14.57 -7.11 3.24
N ILE A 242 15.21 -6.03 2.79
CA ILE A 242 15.21 -4.73 3.46
C ILE A 242 14.35 -3.73 2.70
N GLY A 243 13.90 -4.10 1.52
CA GLY A 243 13.01 -3.35 0.67
C GLY A 243 12.79 -4.04 -0.65
N GLY A 244 12.05 -3.39 -1.54
CA GLY A 244 11.82 -3.81 -2.90
C GLY A 244 11.91 -2.62 -3.86
N LEU A 245 12.26 -2.92 -5.10
CA LEU A 245 12.34 -1.98 -6.20
C LEU A 245 11.51 -2.51 -7.37
N SER A 246 10.64 -1.69 -7.95
CA SER A 246 9.86 -2.08 -9.12
C SER A 246 9.84 -1.02 -10.20
N LEU A 247 9.72 -1.50 -11.44
CA LEU A 247 9.36 -0.71 -12.62
C LEU A 247 7.95 -1.09 -13.03
N THR A 248 7.09 -0.09 -13.15
CA THR A 248 5.66 -0.26 -13.46
C THR A 248 5.31 0.48 -14.73
N SER A 249 4.57 -0.18 -15.60
CA SER A 249 4.03 0.35 -16.85
C SER A 249 2.55 -0.05 -16.99
N SER A 250 1.91 0.34 -18.08
CA SER A 250 0.56 -0.10 -18.43
C SER A 250 0.58 -1.07 -19.60
N THR A 251 -0.46 -1.91 -19.71
CA THR A 251 -0.65 -2.82 -20.85
C THR A 251 -0.89 -2.09 -22.17
N GLN A 252 -1.18 -0.79 -22.11
CA GLN A 252 -1.29 0.06 -23.31
C GLN A 252 0.09 0.49 -23.85
N ARG A 253 1.12 0.55 -22.99
CA ARG A 253 2.47 1.02 -23.33
C ARG A 253 3.45 -0.11 -23.60
N ALA A 254 3.32 -1.22 -22.88
CA ALA A 254 4.26 -2.34 -22.95
C ALA A 254 3.55 -3.68 -22.76
N ALA A 255 4.11 -4.74 -23.33
CA ALA A 255 3.75 -6.10 -22.95
C ALA A 255 4.56 -6.55 -21.72
N LEU A 256 4.02 -7.48 -20.94
CA LEU A 256 4.72 -8.02 -19.77
C LEU A 256 6.11 -8.59 -20.12
N ALA A 257 6.24 -9.25 -21.28
CA ALA A 257 7.51 -9.78 -21.77
C ALA A 257 8.57 -8.70 -21.97
N ASP A 258 8.17 -7.47 -22.32
CA ASP A 258 9.10 -6.35 -22.48
C ASP A 258 9.69 -5.89 -21.16
N LEU A 259 8.96 -6.09 -20.04
CA LEU A 259 9.44 -5.67 -18.72
C LEU A 259 10.58 -6.56 -18.22
N HIS A 260 10.68 -7.79 -18.72
CA HIS A 260 11.75 -8.72 -18.32
C HIS A 260 13.15 -8.15 -18.59
N LYS A 261 13.30 -7.37 -19.68
CA LYS A 261 14.59 -6.73 -20.04
C LYS A 261 15.10 -5.77 -18.95
N PHE A 262 14.21 -5.22 -18.12
CA PHE A 262 14.58 -4.30 -17.06
C PHE A 262 15.01 -4.98 -15.75
N ALA A 263 14.80 -6.30 -15.62
CA ALA A 263 15.16 -7.04 -14.39
C ALA A 263 16.64 -6.91 -14.04
N SER A 264 17.53 -7.00 -15.04
CA SER A 264 18.98 -6.91 -14.82
C SER A 264 19.42 -5.56 -14.25
N ILE A 265 18.85 -4.46 -14.76
CA ILE A 265 19.18 -3.13 -14.25
C ILE A 265 18.58 -2.89 -12.87
N LEU A 266 17.35 -3.38 -12.60
CA LEU A 266 16.76 -3.33 -11.26
C LEU A 266 17.60 -4.10 -10.25
N HIS A 267 18.07 -5.30 -10.59
CA HIS A 267 18.97 -6.08 -9.74
C HIS A 267 20.29 -5.36 -9.44
N LEU A 268 20.88 -4.72 -10.45
CA LEU A 268 22.11 -3.94 -10.26
C LEU A 268 21.86 -2.82 -9.25
N GLN A 269 20.80 -2.05 -9.44
CA GLN A 269 20.46 -0.94 -8.53
C GLN A 269 20.06 -1.43 -7.13
N ALA A 270 19.34 -2.54 -7.03
CA ALA A 270 19.02 -3.15 -5.74
C ALA A 270 20.28 -3.55 -4.96
N LYS A 271 21.32 -4.07 -5.64
CA LYS A 271 22.63 -4.37 -5.03
C LYS A 271 23.36 -3.10 -4.57
N GLU A 272 23.35 -2.03 -5.38
CA GLU A 272 23.99 -0.77 -4.98
C GLU A 272 23.26 -0.13 -3.78
N ILE A 273 21.93 -0.15 -3.76
CA ILE A 273 21.15 0.31 -2.60
C ILE A 273 21.48 -0.55 -1.36
N SER A 274 21.54 -1.87 -1.52
CA SER A 274 21.92 -2.80 -0.44
C SER A 274 23.28 -2.45 0.16
N ARG A 275 24.31 -2.22 -0.67
CA ARG A 275 25.65 -1.82 -0.22
C ARG A 275 25.65 -0.47 0.50
N ALA A 276 24.92 0.53 -0.05
CA ALA A 276 24.78 1.82 0.59
C ALA A 276 24.06 1.74 1.94
N ALA A 277 23.22 0.74 2.13
CA ALA A 277 22.46 0.50 3.35
C ALA A 277 23.17 -0.42 4.36
N GLU A 278 24.38 -0.92 4.11
CA GLU A 278 25.09 -1.88 4.99
C GLU A 278 25.26 -1.37 6.42
N HIS A 279 25.44 -0.06 6.61
CA HIS A 279 25.61 0.55 7.93
C HIS A 279 24.30 1.08 8.50
N TRP A 280 23.18 0.89 7.81
CA TRP A 280 21.89 1.35 8.27
C TRP A 280 21.22 0.26 9.11
N GLN A 281 20.79 0.64 10.32
CA GLN A 281 20.09 -0.27 11.21
C GLN A 281 18.60 -0.25 10.86
N PHE A 282 18.14 -1.34 10.24
CA PHE A 282 16.71 -1.53 10.01
C PHE A 282 16.01 -1.79 11.33
N PRO A 283 14.83 -1.21 11.58
CA PRO A 283 13.98 -1.65 12.67
C PRO A 283 13.72 -3.15 12.48
N SER A 284 14.11 -3.95 13.45
CA SER A 284 13.69 -5.36 13.47
C SER A 284 12.18 -5.40 13.72
N PRO A 285 11.41 -6.22 12.97
CA PRO A 285 9.99 -6.40 13.22
C PRO A 285 9.73 -7.00 14.60
#